data_408e03c37ec01c3a73aade9ce2c31970
#
_entry.id   408e03c37ec01c3a73aade9ce2c31970
#
_cell.length_a   1.000
_cell.length_b   1.000
_cell.length_c   1.000
_cell.angle_alpha   90.00
_cell.angle_beta   90.00
_cell.angle_gamma   90.00
#
_symmetry.space_group_name_H-M   'P 1'
#
loop_
_entity.id
_entity.type
_entity.pdbx_description
1 polymer ?
#
loop_
_entity_poly.entity_id
_entity_poly.type
_entity_poly.pdbx_seq_one_letter_code
_entity_poly.pdbx_strand_id
1 'polypeptide(L)'
;MEAMCESARTHVDHLLVMLSKSKMLNILYVMNCDPAPMRFSEIKKRVDSSSTTIARRLAELEASGLVNRKAYATVPATVEYTLTKDAIALRPSLDSLFEWVLNRADETV
;
A
#
# COMPACT_ATOMS: atom_id res chain seq x y z
N MET A 1 23.44 -0.98 11.87
CA MET A 1 22.29 -0.29 12.49
C MET A 1 22.69 0.89 13.36
N GLU A 2 23.84 0.79 14.01
CA GLU A 2 24.35 1.92 14.81
C GLU A 2 24.69 3.15 13.96
N ALA A 3 24.97 2.95 12.67
CA ALA A 3 25.24 4.05 11.75
C ALA A 3 24.00 4.87 11.41
N MET A 4 22.83 4.42 11.83
CA MET A 4 21.58 5.13 11.54
C MET A 4 21.49 6.39 12.40
N CYS A 5 21.62 7.56 11.77
CA CYS A 5 21.50 8.83 12.47
C CYS A 5 20.05 9.14 12.84
N GLU A 6 19.85 10.16 13.65
CA GLU A 6 18.49 10.52 14.08
C GLU A 6 17.58 10.91 12.93
N SER A 7 18.10 11.54 11.88
CA SER A 7 17.27 11.87 10.72
C SER A 7 16.78 10.61 10.00
N ALA A 8 17.65 9.60 9.87
CA ALA A 8 17.25 8.32 9.28
C ALA A 8 16.19 7.64 10.15
N ARG A 9 16.36 7.67 11.46
CA ARG A 9 15.38 7.12 12.40
C ARG A 9 14.04 7.82 12.28
N THR A 10 14.04 9.13 12.12
CA THR A 10 12.81 9.89 11.94
C THR A 10 12.06 9.44 10.66
N HIS A 11 12.79 9.23 9.57
CA HIS A 11 12.18 8.73 8.32
C HIS A 11 11.59 7.33 8.50
N VAL A 12 12.30 6.46 9.19
CA VAL A 12 11.81 5.11 9.50
C VAL A 12 10.56 5.18 10.37
N ASP A 13 10.56 6.01 11.39
CA ASP A 13 9.40 6.18 12.27
C ASP A 13 8.17 6.65 11.50
N HIS A 14 8.34 7.61 10.58
CA HIS A 14 7.24 8.08 9.74
C HIS A 14 6.66 6.96 8.89
N LEU A 15 7.52 6.14 8.30
CA LEU A 15 7.08 4.99 7.50
C LEU A 15 6.31 3.99 8.37
N LEU A 16 6.84 3.68 9.55
CA LEU A 16 6.20 2.73 10.45
C LEU A 16 4.83 3.20 10.91
N VAL A 17 4.69 4.49 11.21
CA VAL A 17 3.40 5.07 11.57
C VAL A 17 2.41 4.92 10.42
N MET A 18 2.83 5.21 9.21
CA MET A 18 1.97 5.07 8.03
C MET A 18 1.55 3.61 7.82
N LEU A 19 2.52 2.69 7.85
CA LEU A 19 2.24 1.27 7.59
C LEU A 19 1.42 0.61 8.69
N SER A 20 1.41 1.18 9.89
CA SER A 20 0.64 0.64 11.01
C SER A 20 -0.83 1.01 10.97
N LYS A 21 -1.23 1.92 10.09
CA LYS A 21 -2.62 2.32 9.99
C LYS A 21 -3.49 1.18 9.48
N SER A 22 -4.73 1.16 9.95
CA SER A 22 -5.68 0.11 9.61
C SER A 22 -5.82 -0.07 8.10
N LYS A 23 -5.66 -1.28 7.62
CA LYS A 23 -5.80 -1.69 6.21
C LYS A 23 -4.72 -1.15 5.26
N MET A 24 -3.72 -0.42 5.76
CA MET A 24 -2.67 0.15 4.91
C MET A 24 -1.86 -0.93 4.19
N LEU A 25 -1.32 -1.89 4.94
CA LEU A 25 -0.56 -2.99 4.37
C LEU A 25 -1.43 -3.91 3.50
N ASN A 26 -2.71 -4.05 3.85
CA ASN A 26 -3.65 -4.82 3.05
C ASN A 26 -3.81 -4.24 1.65
N ILE A 27 -3.92 -2.91 1.56
CA ILE A 27 -4.03 -2.22 0.27
C ILE A 27 -2.75 -2.42 -0.55
N LEU A 28 -1.60 -2.23 0.07
CA LEU A 28 -0.31 -2.42 -0.62
C LEU A 28 -0.14 -3.85 -1.09
N TYR A 29 -0.53 -4.82 -0.27
CA TYR A 29 -0.48 -6.23 -0.64
C TYR A 29 -1.33 -6.51 -1.89
N VAL A 30 -2.57 -6.03 -1.90
CA VAL A 30 -3.47 -6.23 -3.03
C VAL A 30 -2.91 -5.59 -4.30
N MET A 31 -2.38 -4.37 -4.20
CA MET A 31 -1.81 -3.68 -5.36
C MET A 31 -0.49 -4.30 -5.83
N ASN A 32 0.27 -4.92 -4.92
CA ASN A 32 1.47 -5.66 -5.31
C ASN A 32 1.14 -6.95 -6.07
N CYS A 33 0.05 -7.59 -5.72
CA CYS A 33 -0.35 -8.86 -6.38
C CYS A 33 -0.84 -8.66 -7.80
N ASP A 34 -1.36 -7.47 -8.12
CA ASP A 34 -1.92 -7.17 -9.43
C ASP A 34 -1.41 -5.80 -9.89
N PRO A 35 -0.41 -5.76 -10.79
CA PRO A 35 0.18 -4.49 -11.23
C PRO A 35 -0.71 -3.66 -12.14
N ALA A 36 -1.83 -4.21 -12.61
CA ALA A 36 -2.75 -3.46 -13.46
C ALA A 36 -3.42 -2.34 -12.66
N PRO A 37 -3.80 -1.23 -13.32
CA PRO A 37 -4.53 -0.17 -12.63
C PRO A 37 -5.81 -0.70 -12.01
N MET A 38 -6.09 -0.27 -10.78
CA MET A 38 -7.28 -0.71 -10.04
C MET A 38 -8.21 0.45 -9.78
N ARG A 39 -9.50 0.18 -9.89
CA ARG A 39 -10.53 1.12 -9.48
C ARG A 39 -10.76 1.02 -7.98
N PHE A 40 -11.30 2.10 -7.41
CA PHE A 40 -11.63 2.15 -5.98
C PHE A 40 -12.48 0.96 -5.53
N SER A 41 -13.51 0.63 -6.32
CA SER A 41 -14.41 -0.47 -5.99
C SER A 41 -13.70 -1.83 -5.93
N GLU A 42 -12.70 -2.04 -6.78
CA GLU A 42 -11.92 -3.26 -6.78
C GLU A 42 -11.06 -3.37 -5.53
N ILE A 43 -10.38 -2.27 -5.18
CA ILE A 43 -9.53 -2.22 -3.98
C ILE A 43 -10.40 -2.46 -2.74
N LYS A 44 -11.54 -1.77 -2.65
CA LYS A 44 -12.47 -1.91 -1.53
C LYS A 44 -12.94 -3.35 -1.36
N LYS A 45 -13.29 -3.99 -2.47
CA LYS A 45 -13.78 -5.36 -2.45
C LYS A 45 -12.71 -6.35 -1.99
N ARG A 46 -11.49 -6.21 -2.52
CA ARG A 46 -10.39 -7.13 -2.20
C ARG A 46 -9.87 -6.95 -0.79
N VAL A 47 -9.86 -5.72 -0.29
CA VAL A 47 -9.38 -5.44 1.07
C VAL A 47 -10.45 -5.69 2.11
N ASP A 48 -11.71 -5.67 1.72
CA ASP A 48 -12.85 -5.90 2.60
C ASP A 48 -12.88 -4.88 3.76
N SER A 49 -13.06 -3.62 3.39
CA SER A 49 -13.09 -2.52 4.35
C SER A 49 -14.11 -1.48 3.92
N SER A 50 -14.42 -0.53 4.82
CA SER A 50 -15.37 0.53 4.52
C SER A 50 -14.81 1.48 3.47
N SER A 51 -15.71 2.14 2.73
CA SER A 51 -15.32 3.14 1.74
C SER A 51 -14.52 4.28 2.37
N THR A 52 -14.90 4.69 3.56
CA THR A 52 -14.23 5.77 4.28
C THR A 52 -12.77 5.39 4.58
N THR A 53 -12.54 4.19 5.09
CA THR A 53 -11.19 3.71 5.40
C THR A 53 -10.34 3.61 4.13
N ILE A 54 -10.86 3.00 3.09
CA ILE A 54 -10.13 2.83 1.82
C ILE A 54 -9.79 4.20 1.21
N ALA A 55 -10.75 5.12 1.18
CA ALA A 55 -10.51 6.46 0.64
C ALA A 55 -9.40 7.19 1.41
N ARG A 56 -9.44 7.09 2.74
CA ARG A 56 -8.44 7.73 3.60
C ARG A 56 -7.05 7.13 3.36
N ARG A 57 -6.95 5.81 3.32
CA ARG A 57 -5.66 5.16 3.11
C ARG A 57 -5.08 5.46 1.74
N LEU A 58 -5.90 5.45 0.69
CA LEU A 58 -5.44 5.79 -0.66
C LEU A 58 -4.97 7.25 -0.74
N ALA A 59 -5.68 8.18 -0.09
CA ALA A 59 -5.25 9.58 -0.04
C ALA A 59 -3.89 9.71 0.67
N GLU A 60 -3.68 8.99 1.74
CA GLU A 60 -2.41 8.98 2.46
C GLU A 60 -1.27 8.39 1.63
N LEU A 61 -1.55 7.31 0.90
CA LEU A 61 -0.57 6.71 -0.01
C LEU A 61 -0.22 7.64 -1.16
N GLU A 62 -1.20 8.35 -1.70
CA GLU A 62 -0.97 9.34 -2.73
C GLU A 62 -0.11 10.48 -2.21
N ALA A 63 -0.43 11.00 -1.02
CA ALA A 63 0.33 12.07 -0.38
C ALA A 63 1.76 11.64 -0.07
N SER A 64 1.98 10.37 0.23
CA SER A 64 3.31 9.81 0.51
C SER A 64 4.10 9.48 -0.76
N GLY A 65 3.53 9.65 -1.94
CA GLY A 65 4.19 9.35 -3.19
C GLY A 65 4.27 7.86 -3.52
N LEU A 66 3.41 7.04 -2.95
CA LEU A 66 3.41 5.58 -3.20
C LEU A 66 2.32 5.15 -4.18
N VAL A 67 1.30 5.96 -4.36
CA VAL A 67 0.19 5.66 -5.26
C VAL A 67 -0.08 6.87 -6.16
N ASN A 68 -0.34 6.60 -7.43
CA ASN A 68 -0.84 7.58 -8.38
C ASN A 68 -2.34 7.41 -8.52
N ARG A 69 -3.05 8.55 -8.50
CA ARG A 69 -4.47 8.60 -8.77
C ARG A 69 -4.67 9.27 -10.11
N LYS A 70 -5.34 8.58 -11.03
CA LYS A 70 -5.62 9.11 -12.36
C LYS A 70 -7.11 9.14 -12.60
N ALA A 71 -7.64 10.34 -12.83
CA ALA A 71 -9.03 10.54 -13.16
C ALA A 71 -9.19 10.64 -14.66
N TYR A 72 -10.22 9.98 -15.19
CA TYR A 72 -10.55 10.04 -16.61
C TYR A 72 -11.85 10.79 -16.81
N ALA A 73 -11.87 11.68 -17.81
CA ALA A 73 -13.04 12.47 -18.15
C ALA A 73 -14.00 11.64 -19.03
N THR A 74 -14.44 10.50 -18.50
CA THR A 74 -15.41 9.62 -19.14
C THR A 74 -16.80 9.83 -18.55
N VAL A 75 -17.82 9.21 -19.15
CA VAL A 75 -19.19 9.27 -18.61
C VAL A 75 -19.65 7.83 -18.37
N PRO A 76 -19.76 7.40 -17.11
CA PRO A 76 -19.44 8.15 -15.90
C PRO A 76 -17.93 8.35 -15.71
N ALA A 77 -17.55 9.35 -14.93
CA ALA A 77 -16.14 9.60 -14.62
C ALA A 77 -15.54 8.41 -13.86
N THR A 78 -14.31 8.03 -14.22
CA THR A 78 -13.61 6.91 -13.60
C THR A 78 -12.30 7.38 -13.01
N VAL A 79 -11.87 6.71 -11.93
CA VAL A 79 -10.59 6.95 -11.27
C VAL A 79 -9.87 5.62 -11.11
N GLU A 80 -8.59 5.63 -11.47
CA GLU A 80 -7.73 4.46 -11.32
C GLU A 80 -6.54 4.76 -10.43
N TYR A 81 -6.08 3.76 -9.72
CA TYR A 81 -4.94 3.83 -8.81
C TYR A 81 -3.85 2.88 -9.27
N THR A 82 -2.61 3.36 -9.29
CA THR A 82 -1.44 2.57 -9.64
C THR A 82 -0.32 2.83 -8.63
N LEU A 83 0.58 1.88 -8.49
CA LEU A 83 1.79 2.08 -7.67
C LEU A 83 2.77 2.99 -8.41
N THR A 84 3.43 3.87 -7.67
CA THR A 84 4.50 4.72 -8.20
C THR A 84 5.79 3.91 -8.34
N LYS A 85 6.82 4.53 -8.96
CA LYS A 85 8.16 3.94 -9.01
C LYS A 85 8.72 3.67 -7.61
N ASP A 86 8.47 4.58 -6.67
CA ASP A 86 8.92 4.41 -5.29
C ASP A 86 8.24 3.22 -4.62
N ALA A 87 6.95 3.06 -4.86
CA ALA A 87 6.21 1.92 -4.32
C ALA A 87 6.69 0.61 -4.95
N ILE A 88 6.99 0.62 -6.24
CA ILE A 88 7.54 -0.55 -6.92
C ILE A 88 8.92 -0.90 -6.35
N ALA A 89 9.74 0.10 -6.04
CA ALA A 89 11.03 -0.13 -5.40
C ALA A 89 10.90 -0.72 -3.99
N LEU A 90 9.83 -0.38 -3.28
CA LEU A 90 9.52 -0.93 -1.95
C LEU A 90 8.99 -2.37 -2.03
N ARG A 91 8.43 -2.75 -3.16
CA ARG A 91 7.75 -4.03 -3.35
C ARG A 91 8.56 -5.26 -2.92
N PRO A 92 9.86 -5.41 -3.29
CA PRO A 92 10.62 -6.59 -2.85
C PRO A 92 10.69 -6.73 -1.33
N SER A 93 10.79 -5.63 -0.61
CA SER A 93 10.83 -5.66 0.86
C SER A 93 9.51 -6.12 1.46
N LEU A 94 8.40 -5.62 0.92
CA LEU A 94 7.07 -6.03 1.36
C LEU A 94 6.78 -7.48 1.00
N ASP A 95 7.17 -7.90 -0.20
CA ASP A 95 6.98 -9.29 -0.64
C ASP A 95 7.73 -10.26 0.27
N SER A 96 8.96 -9.92 0.67
CA SER A 96 9.73 -10.73 1.62
C SER A 96 9.01 -10.85 2.97
N LEU A 97 8.44 -9.75 3.44
CA LEU A 97 7.67 -9.74 4.68
C LEU A 97 6.43 -10.63 4.57
N PHE A 98 5.71 -10.53 3.47
CA PHE A 98 4.50 -11.34 3.25
C PHE A 98 4.84 -12.82 3.12
N GLU A 99 5.91 -13.16 2.42
CA GLU A 99 6.39 -14.55 2.31
C GLU A 99 6.75 -15.13 3.67
N TRP A 100 7.40 -14.34 4.51
CA TRP A 100 7.74 -14.75 5.85
C TRP A 100 6.48 -15.11 6.66
N VAL A 101 5.45 -14.30 6.55
CA VAL A 101 4.16 -14.57 7.23
C VAL A 101 3.53 -15.85 6.70
N LEU A 102 3.52 -16.04 5.39
CA LEU A 102 2.94 -17.24 4.77
C LEU A 102 3.69 -18.51 5.19
N ASN A 103 5.03 -18.46 5.24
CA ASN A 103 5.83 -19.60 5.66
C ASN A 103 5.56 -19.96 7.12
N ARG A 104 5.39 -18.98 7.98
CA ARG A 104 5.04 -19.22 9.37
C ARG A 104 3.65 -19.84 9.50
N ALA A 105 2.70 -19.40 8.70
CA ALA A 105 1.34 -19.95 8.71
C ALA A 105 1.36 -21.44 8.36
N ASP A 106 2.15 -21.82 7.36
CA ASP A 106 2.31 -23.23 6.97
C ASP A 106 2.92 -24.07 8.10
N GLU A 107 3.87 -23.52 8.82
CA GLU A 107 4.52 -24.22 9.94
C GLU A 107 3.63 -24.34 11.16
N THR A 108 2.72 -23.41 11.35
CA THR A 108 1.86 -23.36 12.54
C THR A 108 0.55 -24.12 12.36
N VAL A 109 0.24 -24.52 11.15
CA VAL A 109 -0.92 -25.35 10.86
C VAL A 109 -0.56 -26.83 11.05
#